data_aa85b3ad232c7357768e6e62c74060cd
#
_entry.id   aa85b3ad232c7357768e6e62c74060cd
#
_cell.length_a   1.000
_cell.length_b   1.000
_cell.length_c   1.000
_cell.angle_alpha   90.00
_cell.angle_beta   90.00
_cell.angle_gamma   90.00
#
_symmetry.space_group_name_H-M   'P 1'
#
loop_
_entity.id
_entity.type
_entity.pdbx_description
1 polymer ?
#
loop_
_entity_poly.entity_id
_entity_poly.type
_entity_poly.pdbx_seq_one_letter_code
_entity_poly.pdbx_strand_id
1 'polypeptide(L)'
;MKPTSLSKDLYDVKILNGDYNNNISHPDEFLDFEYGTRVASPAQIENAVLSYAKQSNRVKVVEYGKTHEGRSLYAVFISSPSNIDNLDKYKQSLADLSDARKTSDNKARSIINSLPAVAWMAYSIHGNETSGADAALGIIYHLLASQDQEVVNMLKDMVVIVDPMMNPDGRDR
;
A
#
# COMPACT_ATOMS: atom_id res chain seq x y z
N MET A 1 30.47 21.36 4.53
CA MET A 1 29.84 21.98 5.72
C MET A 1 29.52 20.86 6.70
N LYS A 2 29.89 20.97 7.98
CA LYS A 2 29.39 20.03 8.99
C LYS A 2 27.91 20.32 9.22
N PRO A 3 27.02 19.32 9.28
CA PRO A 3 25.61 19.54 9.56
C PRO A 3 25.45 20.22 10.92
N THR A 4 24.55 21.20 10.98
CA THR A 4 24.15 21.81 12.24
C THR A 4 23.37 20.79 13.08
N SER A 5 23.31 20.97 14.43
CA SER A 5 22.60 20.04 15.32
C SER A 5 21.15 19.77 14.88
N LEU A 6 20.45 20.76 14.35
CA LEU A 6 19.09 20.62 13.81
C LEU A 6 18.99 19.64 12.63
N SER A 7 20.01 19.59 11.75
CA SER A 7 19.99 18.65 10.63
C SER A 7 20.25 17.20 11.08
N LYS A 8 20.99 17.00 12.16
CA LYS A 8 21.25 15.66 12.70
C LYS A 8 19.96 15.05 13.29
N ASP A 9 19.20 15.83 14.06
CA ASP A 9 17.95 15.38 14.67
C ASP A 9 16.89 15.01 13.62
N LEU A 10 16.87 15.68 12.45
CA LEU A 10 15.96 15.38 11.34
C LEU A 10 16.30 14.05 10.63
N TYR A 11 17.57 13.67 10.59
CA TYR A 11 18.02 12.42 9.96
C TYR A 11 18.03 11.22 10.92
N ASP A 12 17.96 11.45 12.23
CA ASP A 12 17.94 10.40 13.25
C ASP A 12 16.50 9.94 13.61
N VAL A 13 15.46 10.44 12.90
CA VAL A 13 14.08 10.00 13.11
C VAL A 13 13.89 8.60 12.53
N LYS A 14 13.54 7.65 13.39
CA LYS A 14 13.10 6.32 12.94
C LYS A 14 11.76 6.44 12.23
N ILE A 15 11.76 6.23 10.91
CA ILE A 15 10.57 6.35 10.07
C ILE A 15 9.55 5.26 10.41
N LEU A 16 10.02 4.04 10.62
CA LEU A 16 9.21 2.90 11.04
C LEU A 16 9.46 2.64 12.52
N ASN A 17 8.53 3.11 13.38
CA ASN A 17 8.62 2.98 14.83
C ASN A 17 7.29 2.42 15.34
N GLY A 18 7.27 1.14 15.72
CA GLY A 18 6.06 0.48 16.19
C GLY A 18 6.33 -0.95 16.66
N ASP A 19 5.31 -1.60 17.18
CA ASP A 19 5.32 -3.03 17.45
C ASP A 19 4.91 -3.77 16.18
N TYR A 20 5.84 -4.48 15.58
CA TYR A 20 5.68 -5.17 14.30
C TYR A 20 5.82 -6.67 14.42
N ASN A 21 5.02 -7.39 13.64
CA ASN A 21 5.10 -8.85 13.50
C ASN A 21 6.38 -9.24 12.75
N ASN A 22 7.28 -9.93 13.43
CA ASN A 22 8.58 -10.37 12.90
C ASN A 22 8.48 -11.40 11.75
N ASN A 23 7.29 -11.94 11.47
CA ASN A 23 7.09 -12.81 10.31
C ASN A 23 6.89 -12.03 9.00
N ILE A 24 6.78 -10.71 9.07
CA ILE A 24 6.72 -9.82 7.91
C ILE A 24 8.07 -9.13 7.78
N SER A 25 8.74 -9.38 6.68
CA SER A 25 10.09 -8.85 6.42
C SER A 25 10.12 -7.32 6.47
N HIS A 26 11.07 -6.77 7.23
CA HIS A 26 11.30 -5.32 7.24
C HIS A 26 11.74 -4.84 5.84
N PRO A 27 11.41 -3.61 5.43
CA PRO A 27 11.85 -3.07 4.13
C PRO A 27 13.33 -3.23 3.83
N ASP A 28 14.21 -3.12 4.84
CA ASP A 28 15.66 -3.29 4.70
C ASP A 28 16.06 -4.66 4.10
N GLU A 29 15.24 -5.69 4.30
CA GLU A 29 15.52 -7.03 3.76
C GLU A 29 15.39 -7.11 2.23
N PHE A 30 14.71 -6.14 1.61
CA PHE A 30 14.54 -6.03 0.17
C PHE A 30 15.46 -4.99 -0.46
N LEU A 31 16.08 -4.17 0.39
CA LEU A 31 16.99 -3.11 0.03
C LEU A 31 18.41 -3.54 0.43
N ASP A 32 19.42 -3.08 -0.28
CA ASP A 32 20.83 -3.27 0.11
C ASP A 32 21.33 -2.09 0.98
N PHE A 33 20.41 -1.38 1.62
CA PHE A 33 20.65 -0.23 2.48
C PHE A 33 19.51 -0.06 3.50
N GLU A 34 19.74 0.72 4.53
CA GLU A 34 18.73 1.07 5.54
C GLU A 34 17.59 1.90 4.91
N TYR A 35 16.34 1.48 5.14
CA TYR A 35 15.15 2.15 4.63
C TYR A 35 15.13 3.64 4.99
N GLY A 36 14.87 4.47 3.99
CA GLY A 36 14.83 5.92 4.13
C GLY A 36 16.19 6.60 3.94
N THR A 37 17.30 5.86 3.78
CA THR A 37 18.63 6.46 3.56
C THR A 37 18.98 6.64 2.09
N ARG A 38 18.36 5.87 1.21
CA ARG A 38 18.53 5.93 -0.24
C ARG A 38 17.21 5.65 -0.94
N VAL A 39 17.19 5.91 -2.23
CA VAL A 39 16.05 5.66 -3.11
C VAL A 39 16.03 4.20 -3.56
N ALA A 40 14.92 3.50 -3.31
CA ALA A 40 14.73 2.13 -3.80
C ALA A 40 14.51 2.11 -5.32
N SER A 41 15.09 1.14 -6.01
CA SER A 41 14.82 0.91 -7.43
C SER A 41 13.43 0.33 -7.66
N PRO A 42 12.84 0.45 -8.87
CA PRO A 42 11.58 -0.21 -9.21
C PRO A 42 11.58 -1.71 -8.91
N ALA A 43 12.68 -2.39 -9.22
CA ALA A 43 12.81 -3.83 -8.99
C ALA A 43 12.80 -4.20 -7.50
N GLN A 44 13.41 -3.39 -6.63
CA GLN A 44 13.38 -3.61 -5.18
C GLN A 44 11.97 -3.43 -4.61
N ILE A 45 11.25 -2.41 -5.05
CA ILE A 45 9.85 -2.17 -4.63
C ILE A 45 8.95 -3.31 -5.12
N GLU A 46 9.06 -3.73 -6.37
CA GLU A 46 8.31 -4.85 -6.92
C GLU A 46 8.58 -6.14 -6.12
N ASN A 47 9.85 -6.46 -5.86
CA ASN A 47 10.24 -7.63 -5.07
C ASN A 47 9.63 -7.60 -3.66
N ALA A 48 9.65 -6.46 -2.98
CA ALA A 48 9.04 -6.30 -1.67
C ALA A 48 7.52 -6.55 -1.72
N VAL A 49 6.81 -5.92 -2.67
CA VAL A 49 5.36 -6.05 -2.84
C VAL A 49 4.96 -7.51 -3.08
N LEU A 50 5.66 -8.21 -3.99
CA LEU A 50 5.39 -9.61 -4.29
C LEU A 50 5.75 -10.56 -3.14
N SER A 51 6.73 -10.20 -2.33
CA SER A 51 7.10 -10.96 -1.13
C SER A 51 6.06 -10.79 -0.02
N TYR A 52 5.57 -9.58 0.22
CA TYR A 52 4.50 -9.32 1.18
C TYR A 52 3.22 -10.10 0.87
N ALA A 53 2.89 -10.27 -0.41
CA ALA A 53 1.74 -11.08 -0.83
C ALA A 53 1.81 -12.55 -0.36
N LYS A 54 3.01 -13.04 -0.06
CA LYS A 54 3.25 -14.41 0.44
C LYS A 54 3.36 -14.48 1.97
N GLN A 55 3.62 -13.35 2.62
CA GLN A 55 3.91 -13.29 4.06
C GLN A 55 2.68 -12.95 4.90
N SER A 56 1.63 -12.37 4.30
CA SER A 56 0.48 -11.88 5.06
C SER A 56 -0.85 -12.25 4.43
N ASN A 57 -1.83 -12.60 5.26
CA ASN A 57 -3.23 -12.77 4.85
C ASN A 57 -4.03 -11.45 4.88
N ARG A 58 -3.39 -10.34 5.24
CA ARG A 58 -3.98 -8.98 5.19
C ARG A 58 -3.82 -8.32 3.84
N VAL A 59 -3.24 -9.00 2.84
CA VAL A 59 -2.90 -8.39 1.55
C VAL A 59 -3.31 -9.26 0.37
N LYS A 60 -3.76 -8.59 -0.71
CA LYS A 60 -3.90 -9.15 -2.05
C LYS A 60 -3.22 -8.21 -3.04
N VAL A 61 -2.30 -8.73 -3.83
CA VAL A 61 -1.61 -7.96 -4.88
C VAL A 61 -2.19 -8.34 -6.24
N VAL A 62 -2.49 -7.34 -7.04
CA VAL A 62 -3.05 -7.51 -8.39
C VAL A 62 -2.18 -6.73 -9.38
N GLU A 63 -1.62 -7.41 -10.36
CA GLU A 63 -1.07 -6.76 -11.54
C GLU A 63 -2.23 -6.27 -12.40
N TYR A 64 -2.33 -4.95 -12.61
CA TYR A 64 -3.42 -4.35 -13.37
C TYR A 64 -3.00 -3.87 -14.76
N GLY A 65 -1.73 -3.88 -15.06
CA GLY A 65 -1.21 -3.45 -16.35
C GLY A 65 0.30 -3.47 -16.45
N LYS A 66 0.79 -2.99 -17.58
CA LYS A 66 2.21 -2.80 -17.85
C LYS A 66 2.48 -1.41 -18.39
N THR A 67 3.66 -0.88 -18.10
CA THR A 67 4.13 0.39 -18.63
C THR A 67 4.54 0.25 -20.10
N HIS A 68 4.90 1.39 -20.71
CA HIS A 68 5.46 1.40 -22.07
C HIS A 68 6.75 0.58 -22.20
N GLU A 69 7.59 0.56 -21.16
CA GLU A 69 8.84 -0.22 -21.12
C GLU A 69 8.62 -1.66 -20.61
N GLY A 70 7.36 -2.09 -20.41
CA GLY A 70 6.99 -3.47 -20.05
C GLY A 70 7.05 -3.79 -18.56
N ARG A 71 7.31 -2.83 -17.67
CA ARG A 71 7.29 -3.03 -16.20
C ARG A 71 5.85 -3.23 -15.72
N SER A 72 5.67 -4.14 -14.78
CA SER A 72 4.36 -4.41 -14.18
C SER A 72 3.89 -3.27 -13.28
N LEU A 73 2.58 -3.02 -13.30
CA LEU A 73 1.90 -2.09 -12.42
C LEU A 73 1.02 -2.87 -11.45
N TYR A 74 1.13 -2.56 -10.16
CA TYR A 74 0.49 -3.32 -9.10
C TYR A 74 -0.44 -2.47 -8.25
N ALA A 75 -1.63 -3.01 -7.96
CA ALA A 75 -2.49 -2.53 -6.89
C ALA A 75 -2.37 -3.48 -5.69
N VAL A 76 -2.04 -2.94 -4.53
CA VAL A 76 -1.85 -3.66 -3.26
C VAL A 76 -3.06 -3.38 -2.38
N PHE A 77 -3.95 -4.35 -2.26
CA PHE A 77 -5.13 -4.28 -1.39
C PHE A 77 -4.76 -4.73 0.01
N ILE A 78 -4.96 -3.89 1.00
CA ILE A 78 -4.63 -4.16 2.41
C ILE A 78 -5.87 -3.97 3.26
N SER A 79 -6.21 -4.99 4.06
CA SER A 79 -7.37 -4.97 4.95
C SER A 79 -7.29 -6.11 5.96
N SER A 80 -8.33 -6.29 6.80
CA SER A 80 -8.47 -7.51 7.59
C SER A 80 -8.57 -8.74 6.67
N PRO A 81 -8.14 -9.93 7.13
CA PRO A 81 -8.26 -11.16 6.33
C PRO A 81 -9.66 -11.40 5.79
N SER A 82 -10.68 -11.18 6.63
CA SER A 82 -12.08 -11.31 6.22
C SER A 82 -12.47 -10.37 5.07
N ASN A 83 -11.96 -9.14 5.07
CA ASN A 83 -12.21 -8.20 3.96
C ASN A 83 -11.46 -8.62 2.70
N ILE A 84 -10.23 -9.10 2.83
CA ILE A 84 -9.45 -9.62 1.69
C ILE A 84 -10.18 -10.76 0.98
N ASP A 85 -10.76 -11.69 1.75
CA ASP A 85 -11.55 -12.81 1.21
C ASP A 85 -12.84 -12.35 0.50
N ASN A 86 -13.37 -11.17 0.86
CA ASN A 86 -14.62 -10.62 0.32
C ASN A 86 -14.42 -9.54 -0.76
N LEU A 87 -13.22 -9.27 -1.25
CA LEU A 87 -12.96 -8.19 -2.22
C LEU A 87 -13.81 -8.29 -3.48
N ASP A 88 -14.04 -9.49 -4.02
CA ASP A 88 -14.85 -9.67 -5.24
C ASP A 88 -16.32 -9.32 -4.98
N LYS A 89 -16.84 -9.63 -3.79
CA LYS A 89 -18.19 -9.21 -3.36
C LYS A 89 -18.30 -7.69 -3.23
N TYR A 90 -17.28 -7.05 -2.66
CA TYR A 90 -17.24 -5.58 -2.53
C TYR A 90 -17.17 -4.91 -3.90
N LYS A 91 -16.35 -5.43 -4.81
CA LYS A 91 -16.29 -4.97 -6.19
C LYS A 91 -17.65 -5.03 -6.88
N GLN A 92 -18.38 -6.14 -6.72
CA GLN A 92 -19.73 -6.27 -7.29
C GLN A 92 -20.72 -5.28 -6.65
N SER A 93 -20.66 -5.11 -5.34
CA SER A 93 -21.50 -4.15 -4.62
C SER A 93 -21.25 -2.70 -5.06
N LEU A 94 -19.98 -2.33 -5.26
CA LEU A 94 -19.63 -1.01 -5.81
C LEU A 94 -20.10 -0.83 -7.25
N ALA A 95 -20.01 -1.88 -8.08
CA ALA A 95 -20.57 -1.86 -9.44
C ALA A 95 -22.10 -1.69 -9.43
N ASP A 96 -22.81 -2.36 -8.52
CA ASP A 96 -24.24 -2.18 -8.34
C ASP A 96 -24.59 -0.74 -7.93
N LEU A 97 -23.83 -0.13 -7.01
CA LEU A 97 -24.02 1.25 -6.59
C LEU A 97 -23.78 2.27 -7.71
N SER A 98 -22.87 1.98 -8.63
CA SER A 98 -22.53 2.89 -9.73
C SER A 98 -23.62 2.98 -10.80
N ASP A 99 -24.61 2.07 -10.82
CA ASP A 99 -25.70 2.08 -11.80
C ASP A 99 -27.07 2.23 -11.12
N ALA A 100 -27.49 3.50 -10.96
CA ALA A 100 -28.78 3.85 -10.37
C ALA A 100 -30.00 3.31 -11.13
N ARG A 101 -29.83 2.85 -12.38
CA ARG A 101 -30.92 2.21 -13.15
C ARG A 101 -31.20 0.79 -12.68
N LYS A 102 -30.23 0.15 -12.04
CA LYS A 102 -30.30 -1.26 -11.58
C LYS A 102 -30.45 -1.39 -10.08
N THR A 103 -30.16 -0.30 -9.32
CA THR A 103 -30.13 -0.34 -7.86
C THR A 103 -31.11 0.67 -7.28
N SER A 104 -32.13 0.16 -6.60
CA SER A 104 -33.11 0.99 -5.88
C SER A 104 -32.46 1.66 -4.67
N ASP A 105 -33.05 2.77 -4.20
CA ASP A 105 -32.58 3.53 -3.03
C ASP A 105 -32.41 2.64 -1.80
N ASN A 106 -33.36 1.74 -1.53
CA ASN A 106 -33.28 0.83 -0.39
C ASN A 106 -32.13 -0.15 -0.52
N LYS A 107 -31.88 -0.71 -1.71
CA LYS A 107 -30.75 -1.58 -2.00
C LYS A 107 -29.44 -0.81 -1.86
N ALA A 108 -29.37 0.41 -2.39
CA ALA A 108 -28.20 1.27 -2.27
C ALA A 108 -27.82 1.55 -0.82
N ARG A 109 -28.80 1.94 0.02
CA ARG A 109 -28.57 2.15 1.46
C ARG A 109 -28.09 0.90 2.18
N SER A 110 -28.65 -0.27 1.86
CA SER A 110 -28.20 -1.55 2.41
C SER A 110 -26.76 -1.85 2.05
N ILE A 111 -26.38 -1.64 0.79
CA ILE A 111 -24.99 -1.84 0.32
C ILE A 111 -24.04 -0.89 1.05
N ILE A 112 -24.35 0.41 1.08
CA ILE A 112 -23.50 1.43 1.74
C ILE A 112 -23.25 1.07 3.21
N ASN A 113 -24.27 0.62 3.92
CA ASN A 113 -24.16 0.26 5.35
C ASN A 113 -23.35 -1.05 5.58
N SER A 114 -23.11 -1.84 4.54
CA SER A 114 -22.41 -3.14 4.62
C SER A 114 -21.01 -3.13 4.06
N LEU A 115 -20.62 -2.08 3.33
CA LEU A 115 -19.28 -1.97 2.73
C LEU A 115 -18.28 -1.36 3.70
N PRO A 116 -17.03 -1.88 3.73
CA PRO A 116 -15.94 -1.14 4.33
C PRO A 116 -15.66 0.15 3.53
N ALA A 117 -15.10 1.14 4.20
CA ALA A 117 -14.57 2.32 3.51
C ALA A 117 -13.42 1.90 2.59
N VAL A 118 -13.25 2.59 1.46
CA VAL A 118 -12.15 2.35 0.53
C VAL A 118 -11.29 3.60 0.42
N ALA A 119 -10.01 3.47 0.73
CA ALA A 119 -9.01 4.51 0.54
C ALA A 119 -8.04 4.08 -0.56
N TRP A 120 -7.88 4.88 -1.60
CA TRP A 120 -6.91 4.65 -2.66
C TRP A 120 -5.76 5.64 -2.54
N MET A 121 -4.55 5.12 -2.39
CA MET A 121 -3.32 5.86 -2.22
C MET A 121 -2.40 5.56 -3.42
N ALA A 122 -2.32 6.52 -4.35
CA ALA A 122 -1.53 6.40 -5.56
C ALA A 122 -0.22 7.20 -5.43
N TYR A 123 0.91 6.53 -5.62
CA TYR A 123 2.23 7.09 -5.39
C TYR A 123 3.06 7.15 -6.68
N SER A 124 4.05 8.06 -6.71
CA SER A 124 5.08 8.14 -7.74
C SER A 124 4.51 8.30 -9.17
N ILE A 125 3.55 9.24 -9.33
CA ILE A 125 3.07 9.68 -10.65
C ILE A 125 4.23 10.28 -11.45
N HIS A 126 5.04 11.11 -10.80
CA HIS A 126 6.29 11.62 -11.37
C HIS A 126 7.45 10.76 -10.81
N GLY A 127 8.08 9.97 -11.67
CA GLY A 127 9.10 9.00 -11.25
C GLY A 127 10.32 9.63 -10.58
N ASN A 128 10.72 10.83 -10.97
CA ASN A 128 11.83 11.58 -10.37
C ASN A 128 11.51 12.24 -9.03
N GLU A 129 10.24 12.22 -8.58
CA GLU A 129 9.85 12.57 -7.21
C GLU A 129 9.97 11.31 -6.33
N THR A 130 11.19 11.04 -5.90
CA THR A 130 11.59 9.72 -5.42
C THR A 130 10.95 9.28 -4.11
N SER A 131 10.58 10.19 -3.21
CA SER A 131 10.06 9.88 -1.87
C SER A 131 8.72 9.12 -1.88
N GLY A 132 7.90 9.30 -2.92
CA GLY A 132 6.55 8.70 -2.97
C GLY A 132 6.56 7.17 -2.94
N ALA A 133 7.35 6.54 -3.79
CA ALA A 133 7.40 5.08 -3.85
C ALA A 133 8.09 4.45 -2.62
N ASP A 134 9.08 5.13 -2.04
CA ASP A 134 9.69 4.69 -0.78
C ASP A 134 8.68 4.83 0.38
N ALA A 135 7.92 5.91 0.45
CA ALA A 135 6.84 6.07 1.42
C ALA A 135 5.75 5.00 1.27
N ALA A 136 5.39 4.63 0.03
CA ALA A 136 4.46 3.55 -0.23
C ALA A 136 4.94 2.20 0.34
N LEU A 137 6.23 1.88 0.18
CA LEU A 137 6.84 0.68 0.75
C LEU A 137 6.71 0.66 2.28
N GLY A 138 7.01 1.79 2.94
CA GLY A 138 6.87 1.90 4.39
C GLY A 138 5.42 1.78 4.87
N ILE A 139 4.46 2.39 4.17
CA ILE A 139 3.04 2.28 4.50
C ILE A 139 2.54 0.85 4.32
N ILE A 140 2.89 0.17 3.22
CA ILE A 140 2.54 -1.23 3.01
C ILE A 140 3.05 -2.08 4.19
N TYR A 141 4.34 -1.98 4.51
CA TYR A 141 4.92 -2.71 5.65
C TYR A 141 4.19 -2.39 6.95
N HIS A 142 4.00 -1.11 7.27
CA HIS A 142 3.33 -0.68 8.50
C HIS A 142 1.93 -1.31 8.64
N LEU A 143 1.11 -1.24 7.61
CA LEU A 143 -0.24 -1.79 7.64
C LEU A 143 -0.29 -3.32 7.73
N LEU A 144 0.70 -4.01 7.15
CA LEU A 144 0.77 -5.47 7.18
C LEU A 144 1.34 -6.00 8.49
N ALA A 145 2.40 -5.37 9.00
CA ALA A 145 3.17 -5.86 10.12
C ALA A 145 2.74 -5.32 11.48
N SER A 146 2.06 -4.16 11.53
CA SER A 146 1.67 -3.53 12.79
C SER A 146 0.76 -4.44 13.62
N GLN A 147 1.09 -4.52 14.92
CA GLN A 147 0.29 -5.15 15.96
C GLN A 147 -0.51 -4.12 16.79
N ASP A 148 -0.38 -2.83 16.46
CA ASP A 148 -1.15 -1.77 17.08
C ASP A 148 -2.65 -1.98 16.87
N GLN A 149 -3.40 -1.94 17.98
CA GLN A 149 -4.83 -2.20 17.98
C GLN A 149 -5.62 -1.17 17.15
N GLU A 150 -5.15 0.07 17.04
CA GLU A 150 -5.78 1.10 16.20
C GLU A 150 -5.66 0.73 14.72
N VAL A 151 -4.48 0.30 14.27
CA VAL A 151 -4.26 -0.16 12.89
C VAL A 151 -5.08 -1.43 12.61
N VAL A 152 -5.06 -2.39 13.53
CA VAL A 152 -5.83 -3.64 13.39
C VAL A 152 -7.33 -3.36 13.30
N ASN A 153 -7.87 -2.44 14.11
CA ASN A 153 -9.29 -2.09 14.08
C ASN A 153 -9.64 -1.29 12.81
N MET A 154 -8.82 -0.32 12.42
CA MET A 154 -9.00 0.43 11.17
C MET A 154 -9.13 -0.52 9.96
N LEU A 155 -8.29 -1.55 9.87
CA LEU A 155 -8.33 -2.52 8.78
C LEU A 155 -9.56 -3.43 8.79
N LYS A 156 -10.34 -3.50 9.88
CA LYS A 156 -11.65 -4.19 9.87
C LYS A 156 -12.71 -3.40 9.12
N ASP A 157 -12.63 -2.07 9.18
CA ASP A 157 -13.64 -1.16 8.65
C ASP A 157 -13.22 -0.51 7.32
N MET A 158 -12.00 -0.79 6.85
CA MET A 158 -11.42 -0.15 5.67
C MET A 158 -10.64 -1.13 4.79
N VAL A 159 -10.73 -0.93 3.47
CA VAL A 159 -9.81 -1.48 2.48
C VAL A 159 -8.91 -0.35 1.99
N VAL A 160 -7.61 -0.47 2.22
CA VAL A 160 -6.60 0.45 1.70
C VAL A 160 -6.05 -0.15 0.40
N ILE A 161 -6.11 0.60 -0.68
CA ILE A 161 -5.51 0.24 -1.97
C ILE A 161 -4.29 1.13 -2.15
N VAL A 162 -3.11 0.52 -2.18
CA VAL A 162 -1.86 1.23 -2.46
C VAL A 162 -1.41 0.90 -3.88
N ASP A 163 -1.28 1.92 -4.72
CA ASP A 163 -0.53 1.84 -5.97
C ASP A 163 0.88 2.38 -5.67
N PRO A 164 1.87 1.52 -5.46
CA PRO A 164 3.14 1.95 -4.90
C PRO A 164 3.98 2.77 -5.87
N MET A 165 3.73 2.61 -7.17
CA MET A 165 4.59 3.21 -8.19
C MET A 165 3.88 3.28 -9.55
N MET A 166 3.10 4.35 -9.77
CA MET A 166 2.36 4.56 -11.01
C MET A 166 3.25 4.77 -12.24
N ASN A 167 4.48 5.25 -12.05
CA ASN A 167 5.42 5.55 -13.13
C ASN A 167 6.81 4.95 -12.85
N PRO A 168 6.95 3.61 -12.89
CA PRO A 168 8.24 2.96 -12.68
C PRO A 168 9.25 3.28 -13.78
N ASP A 169 8.82 3.56 -15.01
CA ASP A 169 9.71 3.94 -16.11
C ASP A 169 10.39 5.29 -15.83
N GLY A 170 9.60 6.27 -15.33
CA GLY A 170 10.14 7.57 -14.95
C GLY A 170 11.03 7.51 -13.72
N ARG A 171 10.84 6.52 -12.83
CA ARG A 171 11.68 6.34 -11.64
C ARG A 171 13.03 5.69 -11.98
N ASP A 172 13.10 4.87 -13.01
CA ASP A 172 14.30 4.12 -13.39
C ASP A 172 15.28 4.96 -14.23
N ARG A 173 14.91 6.19 -14.57
CA ARG A 173 15.73 7.17 -15.29
C ARG A 173 16.49 8.07 -14.32
#